data_9db5479036bfd637105eb326422cfe77
#
_entry.id   9db5479036bfd637105eb326422cfe77
#
_cell.length_a   1.000
_cell.length_b   1.000
_cell.length_c   1.000
_cell.angle_alpha   90.00
_cell.angle_beta   90.00
_cell.angle_gamma   90.00
#
_symmetry.space_group_name_H-M   'P 1'
#
loop_
_entity.id
_entity.type
_entity.pdbx_description
1 polymer ?
#
loop_
_entity_poly.entity_id
_entity_poly.type
_entity_poly.pdbx_seq_one_letter_code
_entity_poly.pdbx_strand_id
1 'polypeptide(L)'
;MAVVIHLILNFNLLMGRGSVAVYGMRYRAFLLGILAYYLSDAAWGILAGLGWTTALYIDTIFYFLSLVAFVFTWCLFVVAYLGLEKWTARMVSWCGYGLLAFNVVALTVNFFNGCFFYFDAQGTYLTGPMRDLSFCLLLAFNLLSAIFAFVKARRSRDSARRRNLTVFLHCLTMMAAIALQVIWPLTPFTALGCLIGGCFIHVFVVESERAELRKAIIEREEAAKHAAELENALARARAAEKSRSQFFSIVSHDIRTPLNAILGYAELLQFGVKSEAERDEALKSIRASGTTLLELVNDVLDFAKMDAGKMVLRPEPVWLAQLTDEVFASFRMAANGKGIELINRTVDVPTVLLDAHRVRQILFNLVGNAVKFTTHGSITVAASYSDTNLEFSVSDTGCGIAPDMLSRVLEPFFQIQNPNHSAYNDVGTGLGLPICRNMVEMMGGEFVVASELGKGSTFTARIPSVATVGETANPAAVPQPVATLKNLPKHVLVVDDSPVNRSVLTAFLKRAGVSSITHARDGVEAFAELDSAIAAGRPCDFVFSDFWMPNMNGLEFIEKFRADPRFSGLPVFAVTADTECFNDARTKLFNDILLKPLTYAKLMEVFAGEMCRG
;
A
#
# COMPACT_ATOMS: atom_id res chain seq x y z
N MET A 1 34.66 -22.38 52.51
CA MET A 1 33.81 -21.24 52.07
C MET A 1 34.08 -20.90 50.60
N ALA A 2 35.31 -20.57 50.18
CA ALA A 2 35.64 -20.17 48.79
C ALA A 2 35.20 -21.19 47.73
N VAL A 3 35.44 -22.51 47.97
CA VAL A 3 34.97 -23.61 47.09
C VAL A 3 33.48 -23.57 46.88
N VAL A 4 32.69 -23.44 47.95
CA VAL A 4 31.22 -23.42 47.87
C VAL A 4 30.73 -22.20 47.10
N ILE A 5 31.23 -21.04 47.40
CA ILE A 5 30.86 -19.80 46.70
C ILE A 5 31.21 -19.90 45.20
N HIS A 6 32.39 -20.41 44.88
CA HIS A 6 32.85 -20.60 43.51
C HIS A 6 31.95 -21.54 42.73
N LEU A 7 31.59 -22.68 43.35
CA LEU A 7 30.67 -23.66 42.75
C LEU A 7 29.30 -23.10 42.54
N ILE A 8 28.72 -22.38 43.53
CA ILE A 8 27.38 -21.79 43.40
C ILE A 8 27.37 -20.76 42.26
N LEU A 9 28.33 -19.84 42.21
CA LEU A 9 28.39 -18.78 41.22
C LEU A 9 28.60 -19.31 39.79
N ASN A 10 29.40 -20.38 39.66
CA ASN A 10 29.85 -20.81 38.34
C ASN A 10 29.29 -22.19 37.93
N PHE A 11 28.34 -22.77 38.65
CA PHE A 11 27.84 -24.11 38.44
C PHE A 11 27.39 -24.40 37.01
N ASN A 12 26.56 -23.54 36.45
CA ASN A 12 26.05 -23.68 35.07
C ASN A 12 27.18 -23.64 34.04
N LEU A 13 28.15 -22.77 34.23
CA LEU A 13 29.30 -22.60 33.33
C LEU A 13 30.26 -23.83 33.45
N LEU A 14 30.52 -24.32 34.65
CA LEU A 14 31.32 -25.50 34.89
C LEU A 14 30.70 -26.76 34.27
N MET A 15 29.36 -26.91 34.38
CA MET A 15 28.62 -28.03 33.81
C MET A 15 28.36 -27.90 32.29
N GLY A 16 28.79 -26.83 31.67
CA GLY A 16 28.64 -26.64 30.23
C GLY A 16 27.22 -26.30 29.77
N ARG A 17 26.35 -25.93 30.70
CA ARG A 17 24.94 -25.58 30.43
C ARG A 17 24.73 -24.09 30.09
N GLY A 18 25.78 -23.27 30.16
CA GLY A 18 25.76 -21.85 29.75
C GLY A 18 26.31 -21.67 28.34
N SER A 19 25.64 -20.83 27.53
CA SER A 19 26.04 -20.50 26.17
C SER A 19 27.11 -19.41 26.14
N VAL A 20 28.30 -19.69 26.65
CA VAL A 20 29.44 -18.74 26.50
C VAL A 20 30.09 -19.01 25.14
N ALA A 21 29.51 -18.43 24.09
CA ALA A 21 29.85 -18.78 22.70
C ALA A 21 31.27 -18.38 22.28
N VAL A 22 31.80 -17.26 22.74
CA VAL A 22 33.06 -16.69 22.21
C VAL A 22 34.28 -17.04 23.07
N TYR A 23 34.13 -17.15 24.39
CA TYR A 23 35.26 -17.39 25.33
C TYR A 23 35.11 -18.71 26.11
N GLY A 24 34.06 -19.49 25.83
CA GLY A 24 33.54 -20.57 26.66
C GLY A 24 34.55 -21.58 27.15
N MET A 25 35.40 -22.15 26.27
CA MET A 25 36.34 -23.19 26.64
C MET A 25 37.48 -22.64 27.53
N ARG A 26 38.00 -21.45 27.21
CA ARG A 26 39.13 -20.82 27.95
C ARG A 26 38.67 -20.29 29.31
N TYR A 27 37.47 -19.73 29.39
CA TYR A 27 36.90 -19.28 30.65
C TYR A 27 36.56 -20.47 31.57
N ARG A 28 36.04 -21.56 31.02
CA ARG A 28 35.82 -22.81 31.78
C ARG A 28 37.14 -23.41 32.32
N ALA A 29 38.18 -23.45 31.49
CA ALA A 29 39.51 -23.89 31.93
C ALA A 29 40.05 -23.04 33.09
N PHE A 30 39.88 -21.71 33.00
CA PHE A 30 40.21 -20.77 34.06
C PHE A 30 39.42 -21.06 35.37
N LEU A 31 38.09 -21.25 35.29
CA LEU A 31 37.24 -21.57 36.44
C LEU A 31 37.61 -22.94 37.08
N LEU A 32 37.96 -23.91 36.24
CA LEU A 32 38.42 -25.22 36.74
C LEU A 32 39.79 -25.12 37.42
N GLY A 33 40.67 -24.27 36.91
CA GLY A 33 41.94 -23.95 37.53
C GLY A 33 41.78 -23.32 38.92
N ILE A 34 40.88 -22.37 39.07
CA ILE A 34 40.52 -21.76 40.35
C ILE A 34 39.92 -22.84 41.30
N LEU A 35 39.03 -23.71 40.82
CA LEU A 35 38.44 -24.74 41.63
C LEU A 35 39.50 -25.72 42.17
N ALA A 36 40.40 -26.18 41.32
CA ALA A 36 41.51 -27.06 41.72
C ALA A 36 42.38 -26.40 42.80
N TYR A 37 42.71 -25.09 42.61
CA TYR A 37 43.44 -24.32 43.59
C TYR A 37 42.71 -24.22 44.94
N TYR A 38 41.42 -23.93 44.97
CA TYR A 38 40.63 -23.85 46.19
C TYR A 38 40.49 -25.21 46.91
N LEU A 39 40.40 -26.32 46.17
CA LEU A 39 40.32 -27.64 46.75
C LEU A 39 41.61 -28.02 47.45
N SER A 40 42.76 -27.73 46.84
CA SER A 40 44.06 -27.96 47.44
C SER A 40 44.30 -27.01 48.63
N ASP A 41 43.95 -25.71 48.55
CA ASP A 41 44.07 -24.76 49.68
C ASP A 41 43.23 -25.19 50.90
N ALA A 42 42.00 -25.74 50.66
CA ALA A 42 41.15 -26.26 51.71
C ALA A 42 41.68 -27.56 52.30
N ALA A 43 42.21 -28.48 51.46
CA ALA A 43 42.85 -29.72 51.91
C ALA A 43 44.07 -29.45 52.74
N TRP A 44 44.90 -28.48 52.35
CA TRP A 44 46.08 -28.06 53.06
C TRP A 44 45.77 -27.67 54.53
N GLY A 45 44.75 -26.83 54.74
CA GLY A 45 44.30 -26.43 56.07
C GLY A 45 43.84 -27.60 56.94
N ILE A 46 43.12 -28.57 56.35
CA ILE A 46 42.65 -29.77 57.06
C ILE A 46 43.85 -30.66 57.43
N LEU A 47 44.72 -30.95 56.45
CA LEU A 47 45.87 -31.84 56.67
C LEU A 47 46.86 -31.27 57.67
N ALA A 48 47.06 -29.96 57.67
CA ALA A 48 47.86 -29.25 58.66
C ALA A 48 47.28 -29.39 60.08
N GLY A 49 45.95 -29.23 60.22
CA GLY A 49 45.25 -29.42 61.49
C GLY A 49 45.28 -30.85 62.01
N LEU A 50 45.37 -31.87 61.12
CA LEU A 50 45.50 -33.27 61.47
C LEU A 50 46.95 -33.74 61.80
N GLY A 51 47.94 -32.93 61.49
CA GLY A 51 49.35 -33.26 61.69
C GLY A 51 49.91 -34.31 60.72
N TRP A 52 49.25 -34.54 59.57
CA TRP A 52 49.66 -35.55 58.58
C TRP A 52 50.74 -34.97 57.62
N THR A 53 51.97 -34.96 58.09
CA THR A 53 53.11 -34.30 57.40
C THR A 53 53.38 -34.82 56.00
N THR A 54 53.34 -36.15 55.77
CA THR A 54 53.53 -36.72 54.41
C THR A 54 52.43 -36.32 53.47
N ALA A 55 51.15 -36.37 53.91
CA ALA A 55 50.02 -35.95 53.10
C ALA A 55 50.06 -34.43 52.84
N LEU A 56 50.45 -33.64 53.84
CA LEU A 56 50.64 -32.20 53.75
C LEU A 56 51.74 -31.82 52.75
N TYR A 57 52.86 -32.58 52.70
CA TYR A 57 53.89 -32.41 51.70
C TYR A 57 53.40 -32.62 50.28
N ILE A 58 52.64 -33.72 50.06
CA ILE A 58 52.07 -34.01 48.75
C ILE A 58 51.06 -32.93 48.34
N ASP A 59 50.17 -32.55 49.25
CA ASP A 59 49.17 -31.50 48.96
C ASP A 59 49.81 -30.13 48.71
N THR A 60 50.94 -29.80 49.37
CA THR A 60 51.67 -28.55 49.09
C THR A 60 52.20 -28.52 47.65
N ILE A 61 52.62 -29.67 47.10
CA ILE A 61 53.01 -29.75 45.69
C ILE A 61 51.79 -29.48 44.79
N PHE A 62 50.64 -30.13 45.08
CA PHE A 62 49.38 -29.91 44.35
C PHE A 62 48.90 -28.46 44.47
N TYR A 63 49.03 -27.85 45.64
CA TYR A 63 48.73 -26.42 45.86
C TYR A 63 49.49 -25.50 44.89
N PHE A 64 50.79 -25.66 44.82
CA PHE A 64 51.60 -24.81 43.89
C PHE A 64 51.37 -25.18 42.44
N LEU A 65 51.17 -26.44 42.08
CA LEU A 65 50.83 -26.84 40.71
C LEU A 65 49.48 -26.28 40.29
N SER A 66 48.45 -26.32 41.15
CA SER A 66 47.13 -25.76 40.87
C SER A 66 47.15 -24.23 40.77
N LEU A 67 47.95 -23.56 41.63
CA LEU A 67 48.13 -22.12 41.55
C LEU A 67 48.74 -21.69 40.19
N VAL A 68 49.76 -22.40 39.73
CA VAL A 68 50.39 -22.10 38.46
C VAL A 68 49.49 -22.46 37.27
N ALA A 69 48.78 -23.58 37.34
CA ALA A 69 47.79 -23.95 36.34
C ALA A 69 46.66 -22.93 36.25
N PHE A 70 46.18 -22.41 37.38
CA PHE A 70 45.23 -21.33 37.44
C PHE A 70 45.77 -20.07 36.74
N VAL A 71 46.98 -19.64 37.06
CA VAL A 71 47.56 -18.45 36.42
C VAL A 71 47.79 -18.65 34.91
N PHE A 72 48.20 -19.84 34.52
CA PHE A 72 48.34 -20.17 33.09
C PHE A 72 47.00 -20.13 32.35
N THR A 73 45.93 -20.74 32.89
CA THR A 73 44.58 -20.69 32.30
C THR A 73 44.03 -19.27 32.28
N TRP A 74 44.33 -18.47 33.32
CA TRP A 74 44.09 -17.01 33.33
C TRP A 74 44.76 -16.31 32.17
N CYS A 75 46.04 -16.55 31.92
CA CYS A 75 46.77 -15.99 30.79
C CYS A 75 46.06 -16.29 29.46
N LEU A 76 45.68 -17.53 29.20
CA LEU A 76 44.99 -17.93 27.97
C LEU A 76 43.61 -17.27 27.84
N PHE A 77 42.91 -17.13 28.97
CA PHE A 77 41.64 -16.40 28.99
C PHE A 77 41.81 -14.93 28.70
N VAL A 78 42.73 -14.22 29.35
CA VAL A 78 42.98 -12.79 29.17
C VAL A 78 43.41 -12.43 27.74
N VAL A 79 44.27 -13.24 27.13
CA VAL A 79 44.68 -13.07 25.72
C VAL A 79 43.46 -13.08 24.80
N ALA A 80 42.55 -14.03 24.99
CA ALA A 80 41.33 -14.13 24.20
C ALA A 80 40.34 -13.02 24.53
N TYR A 81 40.11 -12.79 25.81
CA TYR A 81 39.10 -11.88 26.32
C TYR A 81 39.39 -10.40 25.99
N LEU A 82 40.66 -9.99 26.11
CA LEU A 82 41.08 -8.65 25.72
C LEU A 82 41.15 -8.50 24.19
N GLY A 83 41.17 -9.58 23.41
CA GLY A 83 41.38 -9.53 21.97
C GLY A 83 42.70 -8.83 21.64
N LEU A 84 43.80 -9.32 22.19
CA LEU A 84 45.16 -8.73 22.00
C LEU A 84 45.61 -8.96 20.56
N GLU A 85 46.42 -8.01 20.04
CA GLU A 85 47.04 -8.16 18.73
C GLU A 85 47.99 -9.36 18.71
N LYS A 86 48.24 -9.94 17.53
CA LYS A 86 49.01 -11.20 17.39
C LYS A 86 50.36 -11.18 18.12
N TRP A 87 51.07 -10.05 18.12
CA TRP A 87 52.37 -9.94 18.77
C TRP A 87 52.27 -9.89 20.31
N THR A 88 51.37 -9.02 20.83
CA THR A 88 51.15 -8.90 22.30
C THR A 88 50.54 -10.17 22.87
N ALA A 89 49.63 -10.82 22.12
CA ALA A 89 49.06 -12.11 22.49
C ALA A 89 50.13 -13.20 22.63
N ARG A 90 51.06 -13.27 21.67
CA ARG A 90 52.19 -14.20 21.75
C ARG A 90 53.08 -13.91 22.95
N MET A 91 53.46 -12.63 23.17
CA MET A 91 54.30 -12.22 24.29
C MET A 91 53.68 -12.62 25.64
N VAL A 92 52.41 -12.30 25.89
CA VAL A 92 51.68 -12.67 27.11
C VAL A 92 51.60 -14.19 27.26
N SER A 93 51.32 -14.93 26.18
CA SER A 93 51.30 -16.39 26.22
C SER A 93 52.66 -17.00 26.55
N TRP A 94 53.76 -16.51 25.95
CA TRP A 94 55.11 -16.97 26.25
C TRP A 94 55.51 -16.69 27.69
N CYS A 95 55.12 -15.55 28.28
CA CYS A 95 55.31 -15.29 29.71
C CYS A 95 54.55 -16.32 30.58
N GLY A 96 53.31 -16.66 30.20
CA GLY A 96 52.54 -17.70 30.90
C GLY A 96 53.19 -19.09 30.82
N TYR A 97 53.66 -19.50 29.63
CA TYR A 97 54.41 -20.77 29.47
C TYR A 97 55.74 -20.75 30.24
N GLY A 98 56.47 -19.64 30.22
CA GLY A 98 57.73 -19.49 30.96
C GLY A 98 57.51 -19.63 32.49
N LEU A 99 56.46 -19.00 33.01
CA LEU A 99 56.06 -19.10 34.42
C LEU A 99 55.66 -20.52 34.81
N LEU A 100 54.90 -21.20 33.95
CA LEU A 100 54.54 -22.61 34.17
C LEU A 100 55.80 -23.49 34.21
N ALA A 101 56.68 -23.40 33.23
CA ALA A 101 57.91 -24.15 33.13
C ALA A 101 58.83 -23.91 34.33
N PHE A 102 59.01 -22.66 34.73
CA PHE A 102 59.81 -22.29 35.90
C PHE A 102 59.30 -23.00 37.17
N ASN A 103 58.00 -22.93 37.45
CA ASN A 103 57.42 -23.53 38.67
C ASN A 103 57.48 -25.06 38.64
N VAL A 104 57.22 -25.69 37.48
CA VAL A 104 57.36 -27.16 37.37
C VAL A 104 58.78 -27.59 37.63
N VAL A 105 59.76 -26.91 37.05
CA VAL A 105 61.18 -27.21 37.29
C VAL A 105 61.56 -26.98 38.76
N ALA A 106 61.17 -25.84 39.34
CA ALA A 106 61.49 -25.48 40.72
C ALA A 106 60.87 -26.48 41.72
N LEU A 107 59.62 -26.93 41.51
CA LEU A 107 58.98 -27.98 42.34
C LEU A 107 59.63 -29.34 42.15
N THR A 108 60.11 -29.68 40.95
CA THR A 108 60.87 -30.94 40.73
C THR A 108 62.20 -30.91 41.47
N VAL A 109 62.91 -29.79 41.41
CA VAL A 109 64.18 -29.60 42.11
C VAL A 109 63.97 -29.58 43.64
N ASN A 110 62.82 -29.11 44.11
CA ASN A 110 62.44 -29.09 45.51
C ASN A 110 62.47 -30.47 46.17
N PHE A 111 62.20 -31.54 45.41
CA PHE A 111 62.28 -32.93 45.88
C PHE A 111 63.70 -33.29 46.41
N PHE A 112 64.75 -32.63 45.89
CA PHE A 112 66.11 -32.96 46.20
C PHE A 112 66.75 -32.01 47.23
N ASN A 113 66.30 -30.75 47.26
CA ASN A 113 67.01 -29.76 48.07
C ASN A 113 66.13 -28.83 48.91
N GLY A 114 64.80 -28.98 48.89
CA GLY A 114 63.89 -28.11 49.66
C GLY A 114 63.92 -26.65 49.27
N CYS A 115 64.35 -26.30 48.04
CA CYS A 115 64.55 -24.91 47.63
C CYS A 115 63.27 -24.09 47.48
N PHE A 116 62.12 -24.77 47.37
CA PHE A 116 60.80 -24.14 47.23
C PHE A 116 60.04 -24.10 48.56
N PHE A 117 59.99 -25.23 49.25
CA PHE A 117 59.49 -25.39 50.62
C PHE A 117 60.05 -26.67 51.24
N TYR A 118 60.04 -26.72 52.55
CA TYR A 118 60.39 -27.91 53.30
C TYR A 118 59.67 -27.92 54.65
N PHE A 119 59.68 -29.08 55.30
CA PHE A 119 59.12 -29.27 56.65
C PHE A 119 60.31 -29.57 57.60
N ASP A 120 60.31 -28.87 58.74
CA ASP A 120 61.31 -29.16 59.79
C ASP A 120 61.05 -30.49 60.52
N ALA A 121 61.90 -30.86 61.48
CA ALA A 121 61.74 -32.10 62.24
C ALA A 121 60.49 -32.12 63.12
N GLN A 122 59.84 -31.00 63.36
CA GLN A 122 58.60 -30.82 64.08
C GLN A 122 57.36 -30.86 63.15
N GLY A 123 57.55 -30.96 61.83
CA GLY A 123 56.48 -30.92 60.84
C GLY A 123 55.99 -29.52 60.52
N THR A 124 56.75 -28.47 60.88
CA THR A 124 56.39 -27.08 60.60
C THR A 124 56.78 -26.74 59.16
N TYR A 125 55.84 -26.10 58.41
CA TYR A 125 56.09 -25.64 57.06
C TYR A 125 57.05 -24.44 57.07
N LEU A 126 58.11 -24.54 56.27
CA LEU A 126 59.09 -23.45 56.06
C LEU A 126 59.22 -23.14 54.58
N THR A 127 59.46 -21.86 54.27
CA THR A 127 59.54 -21.34 52.90
C THR A 127 60.96 -21.35 52.37
N GLY A 128 61.11 -21.81 51.12
CA GLY A 128 62.36 -21.70 50.39
C GLY A 128 62.45 -20.48 49.46
N PRO A 129 63.69 -20.05 49.06
CA PRO A 129 63.87 -18.84 48.26
C PRO A 129 63.17 -18.90 46.85
N MET A 130 63.03 -20.09 46.26
CA MET A 130 62.40 -20.23 44.97
C MET A 130 60.90 -19.98 45.03
N ARG A 131 60.24 -20.17 46.19
CA ARG A 131 58.85 -19.80 46.40
C ARG A 131 58.64 -18.28 46.26
N ASP A 132 59.50 -17.50 46.94
CA ASP A 132 59.41 -16.03 46.92
C ASP A 132 59.72 -15.48 45.52
N LEU A 133 60.65 -16.11 44.81
CA LEU A 133 60.91 -15.80 43.40
C LEU A 133 59.67 -16.11 42.54
N SER A 134 59.00 -17.25 42.77
CA SER A 134 57.75 -17.60 42.07
C SER A 134 56.68 -16.53 42.29
N PHE A 135 56.46 -16.09 43.53
CA PHE A 135 55.47 -15.02 43.80
C PHE A 135 55.88 -13.66 43.19
N CYS A 136 57.17 -13.32 43.17
CA CYS A 136 57.67 -12.13 42.47
C CYS A 136 57.37 -12.20 40.96
N LEU A 137 57.57 -13.36 40.33
CA LEU A 137 57.24 -13.55 38.90
C LEU A 137 55.74 -13.50 38.67
N LEU A 138 54.90 -14.04 39.56
CA LEU A 138 53.45 -13.92 39.53
C LEU A 138 52.97 -12.47 39.64
N LEU A 139 53.58 -11.69 40.56
CA LEU A 139 53.33 -10.23 40.69
C LEU A 139 53.69 -9.47 39.41
N ALA A 140 54.87 -9.73 38.86
CA ALA A 140 55.31 -9.12 37.62
C ALA A 140 54.38 -9.43 36.44
N PHE A 141 53.92 -10.68 36.35
CA PHE A 141 52.95 -11.08 35.31
C PHE A 141 51.58 -10.41 35.47
N ASN A 142 51.05 -10.32 36.70
CA ASN A 142 49.80 -9.62 36.96
C ASN A 142 49.94 -8.11 36.71
N LEU A 143 51.08 -7.50 37.05
CA LEU A 143 51.38 -6.09 36.75
C LEU A 143 51.41 -5.84 35.24
N LEU A 144 52.06 -6.69 34.47
CA LEU A 144 52.10 -6.60 33.02
C LEU A 144 50.70 -6.70 32.44
N SER A 145 49.91 -7.67 32.89
CA SER A 145 48.52 -7.85 32.47
C SER A 145 47.63 -6.66 32.83
N ALA A 146 47.83 -6.06 34.03
CA ALA A 146 47.13 -4.87 34.47
C ALA A 146 47.44 -3.66 33.58
N ILE A 147 48.74 -3.46 33.25
CA ILE A 147 49.17 -2.37 32.36
C ILE A 147 48.53 -2.51 31.00
N PHE A 148 48.55 -3.69 30.39
CA PHE A 148 47.88 -3.94 29.10
C PHE A 148 46.38 -3.67 29.17
N ALA A 149 45.70 -4.19 30.20
CA ALA A 149 44.28 -3.97 30.39
C ALA A 149 43.93 -2.48 30.56
N PHE A 150 44.71 -1.75 31.33
CA PHE A 150 44.54 -0.31 31.57
C PHE A 150 44.77 0.53 30.30
N VAL A 151 45.86 0.30 29.58
CA VAL A 151 46.16 1.00 28.34
C VAL A 151 45.06 0.75 27.32
N LYS A 152 44.59 -0.50 27.20
CA LYS A 152 43.50 -0.85 26.30
C LYS A 152 42.16 -0.25 26.74
N ALA A 153 41.88 -0.18 28.05
CA ALA A 153 40.68 0.46 28.58
C ALA A 153 40.61 1.95 28.24
N ARG A 154 41.77 2.65 28.30
CA ARG A 154 41.86 4.07 27.90
C ARG A 154 41.57 4.32 26.41
N ARG A 155 41.92 3.36 25.56
CA ARG A 155 41.71 3.44 24.09
C ARG A 155 40.36 2.90 23.62
N SER A 156 39.60 2.25 24.50
CA SER A 156 38.30 1.63 24.18
C SER A 156 37.14 2.48 24.66
N ARG A 157 35.95 2.29 24.06
CA ARG A 157 34.69 2.95 24.44
C ARG A 157 33.66 1.91 24.96
N ASP A 158 32.72 2.37 25.75
CA ASP A 158 31.54 1.64 26.22
C ASP A 158 31.85 0.23 26.78
N SER A 159 31.25 -0.80 26.24
CA SER A 159 31.34 -2.20 26.71
C SER A 159 32.77 -2.72 26.68
N ALA A 160 33.55 -2.37 25.65
CA ALA A 160 34.97 -2.76 25.56
C ALA A 160 35.83 -2.09 26.66
N ARG A 161 35.54 -0.85 27.02
CA ARG A 161 36.22 -0.16 28.14
C ARG A 161 35.88 -0.84 29.47
N ARG A 162 34.62 -1.15 29.73
CA ARG A 162 34.19 -1.88 30.95
C ARG A 162 34.88 -3.24 31.05
N ARG A 163 34.91 -4.00 29.96
CA ARG A 163 35.58 -5.30 29.86
C ARG A 163 37.06 -5.22 30.23
N ASN A 164 37.78 -4.26 29.66
CA ASN A 164 39.20 -4.10 29.91
C ASN A 164 39.46 -3.62 31.35
N LEU A 165 38.59 -2.79 31.92
CA LEU A 165 38.67 -2.34 33.31
C LEU A 165 38.44 -3.49 34.30
N THR A 166 37.55 -4.44 33.99
CA THR A 166 37.31 -5.62 34.82
C THR A 166 38.55 -6.50 34.94
N VAL A 167 39.27 -6.72 33.83
CA VAL A 167 40.56 -7.44 33.85
C VAL A 167 41.61 -6.67 34.68
N PHE A 168 41.69 -5.36 34.54
CA PHE A 168 42.58 -4.50 35.34
C PHE A 168 42.27 -4.65 36.83
N LEU A 169 40.99 -4.58 37.25
CA LEU A 169 40.58 -4.74 38.65
C LEU A 169 40.92 -6.12 39.19
N HIS A 170 40.72 -7.18 38.41
CA HIS A 170 41.11 -8.54 38.78
C HIS A 170 42.63 -8.63 39.02
N CYS A 171 43.46 -8.13 38.11
CA CYS A 171 44.90 -8.15 38.26
C CYS A 171 45.35 -7.35 39.50
N LEU A 172 44.72 -6.19 39.76
CA LEU A 172 45.01 -5.38 40.94
C LEU A 172 44.67 -6.15 42.24
N THR A 173 43.54 -6.81 42.30
CA THR A 173 43.10 -7.62 43.43
C THR A 173 44.07 -8.80 43.66
N MET A 174 44.48 -9.48 42.59
CA MET A 174 45.46 -10.57 42.67
C MET A 174 46.84 -10.11 43.14
N MET A 175 47.30 -8.94 42.65
CA MET A 175 48.58 -8.37 43.09
C MET A 175 48.57 -8.07 44.58
N ALA A 176 47.48 -7.45 45.09
CA ALA A 176 47.37 -7.20 46.56
C ALA A 176 47.35 -8.51 47.37
N ALA A 177 46.58 -9.50 46.88
CA ALA A 177 46.50 -10.80 47.56
C ALA A 177 47.83 -11.56 47.56
N ILE A 178 48.56 -11.57 46.45
CA ILE A 178 49.89 -12.21 46.34
C ILE A 178 50.90 -11.48 47.24
N ALA A 179 50.92 -10.16 47.27
CA ALA A 179 51.81 -9.38 48.14
C ALA A 179 51.56 -9.70 49.64
N LEU A 180 50.27 -9.80 50.05
CA LEU A 180 49.93 -10.19 51.42
C LEU A 180 50.30 -11.64 51.72
N GLN A 181 50.18 -12.57 50.76
CA GLN A 181 50.56 -13.96 50.89
C GLN A 181 52.09 -14.15 51.10
N VAL A 182 52.91 -13.29 50.53
CA VAL A 182 54.35 -13.27 50.75
C VAL A 182 54.68 -12.87 52.19
N ILE A 183 53.96 -11.87 52.75
CA ILE A 183 54.17 -11.37 54.11
C ILE A 183 53.65 -12.37 55.16
N TRP A 184 52.50 -12.97 54.89
CA TRP A 184 51.85 -13.96 55.80
C TRP A 184 51.61 -15.27 55.06
N PRO A 185 52.61 -16.17 55.03
CA PRO A 185 52.61 -17.38 54.19
C PRO A 185 51.47 -18.36 54.47
N LEU A 186 51.02 -18.45 55.72
CA LEU A 186 50.00 -19.40 56.16
C LEU A 186 48.55 -18.87 56.07
N THR A 187 48.35 -17.60 55.65
CA THR A 187 47.04 -17.01 55.51
C THR A 187 46.59 -17.07 54.04
N PRO A 188 45.36 -17.55 53.72
CA PRO A 188 44.99 -17.84 52.34
C PRO A 188 44.56 -16.58 51.57
N PHE A 189 45.42 -15.55 51.53
CA PHE A 189 45.13 -14.28 50.85
C PHE A 189 44.97 -14.45 49.34
N THR A 190 45.73 -15.34 48.71
CA THR A 190 45.61 -15.61 47.27
C THR A 190 44.24 -16.21 46.91
N ALA A 191 43.71 -17.11 47.77
CA ALA A 191 42.37 -17.66 47.59
C ALA A 191 41.29 -16.56 47.69
N LEU A 192 41.42 -15.65 48.64
CA LEU A 192 40.53 -14.49 48.74
C LEU A 192 40.62 -13.59 47.52
N GLY A 193 41.83 -13.32 47.04
CA GLY A 193 42.06 -12.53 45.80
C GLY A 193 41.43 -13.20 44.57
N CYS A 194 41.55 -14.52 44.41
CA CYS A 194 40.92 -15.29 43.37
C CYS A 194 39.37 -15.20 43.44
N LEU A 195 38.82 -15.25 44.66
CA LEU A 195 37.37 -15.15 44.84
C LEU A 195 36.84 -13.78 44.44
N ILE A 196 37.43 -12.69 44.97
CA ILE A 196 37.01 -11.32 44.67
C ILE A 196 37.22 -11.00 43.19
N GLY A 197 38.40 -11.27 42.66
CA GLY A 197 38.73 -11.02 41.27
C GLY A 197 37.89 -11.87 40.30
N GLY A 198 37.59 -13.11 40.65
CA GLY A 198 36.72 -14.00 39.91
C GLY A 198 35.28 -13.52 39.86
N CYS A 199 34.76 -12.95 40.96
CA CYS A 199 33.45 -12.31 41.00
C CYS A 199 33.33 -11.14 40.02
N PHE A 200 34.32 -10.27 39.94
CA PHE A 200 34.33 -9.17 38.98
C PHE A 200 34.22 -9.67 37.54
N ILE A 201 35.00 -10.69 37.20
CA ILE A 201 35.00 -11.25 35.84
C ILE A 201 33.67 -11.96 35.56
N HIS A 202 33.18 -12.76 36.51
CA HIS A 202 31.93 -13.51 36.36
C HIS A 202 30.76 -12.55 36.07
N VAL A 203 30.57 -11.54 36.91
CA VAL A 203 29.49 -10.56 36.76
C VAL A 203 29.54 -9.91 35.38
N PHE A 204 30.73 -9.47 34.97
CA PHE A 204 30.88 -8.78 33.69
C PHE A 204 30.70 -9.71 32.49
N VAL A 205 31.26 -10.91 32.50
CA VAL A 205 31.10 -11.90 31.41
C VAL A 205 29.66 -12.28 31.25
N VAL A 206 28.95 -12.56 32.34
CA VAL A 206 27.53 -12.93 32.28
C VAL A 206 26.66 -11.76 31.86
N GLU A 207 26.94 -10.53 32.31
CA GLU A 207 26.19 -9.35 31.93
C GLU A 207 26.38 -8.99 30.44
N SER A 208 27.61 -9.06 29.95
CA SER A 208 27.87 -8.78 28.52
C SER A 208 27.19 -9.77 27.60
N GLU A 209 27.20 -11.06 27.95
CA GLU A 209 26.55 -12.11 27.17
C GLU A 209 25.02 -11.96 27.15
N ARG A 210 24.43 -11.61 28.30
CA ARG A 210 23.00 -11.30 28.37
C ARG A 210 22.62 -10.09 27.53
N ALA A 211 23.47 -9.06 27.49
CA ALA A 211 23.25 -7.87 26.69
C ALA A 211 23.28 -8.17 25.17
N GLU A 212 24.27 -8.98 24.74
CA GLU A 212 24.36 -9.42 23.33
C GLU A 212 23.16 -10.28 22.91
N LEU A 213 22.75 -11.20 23.78
CA LEU A 213 21.59 -12.04 23.52
C LEU A 213 20.29 -11.22 23.42
N ARG A 214 20.10 -10.28 24.34
CA ARG A 214 18.93 -9.36 24.27
C ARG A 214 18.93 -8.56 22.99
N LYS A 215 20.08 -8.04 22.57
CA LYS A 215 20.20 -7.28 21.32
C LYS A 215 19.84 -8.14 20.12
N ALA A 216 20.34 -9.36 20.05
CA ALA A 216 20.02 -10.30 18.97
C ALA A 216 18.52 -10.68 18.92
N ILE A 217 17.86 -10.80 20.09
CA ILE A 217 16.42 -11.07 20.17
C ILE A 217 15.65 -9.88 19.63
N ILE A 218 15.97 -8.64 20.06
CA ILE A 218 15.30 -7.43 19.61
C ILE A 218 15.44 -7.25 18.08
N GLU A 219 16.67 -7.38 17.56
CA GLU A 219 16.93 -7.29 16.12
C GLU A 219 16.14 -8.34 15.31
N ARG A 220 15.99 -9.55 15.87
CA ARG A 220 15.21 -10.63 15.25
C ARG A 220 13.70 -10.32 15.26
N GLU A 221 13.19 -9.79 16.37
CA GLU A 221 11.77 -9.38 16.47
C GLU A 221 11.44 -8.23 15.52
N GLU A 222 12.30 -7.22 15.43
CA GLU A 222 12.14 -6.12 14.47
C GLU A 222 12.17 -6.61 13.02
N ALA A 223 13.12 -7.48 12.69
CA ALA A 223 13.21 -8.07 11.35
C ALA A 223 11.96 -8.90 11.00
N ALA A 224 11.43 -9.68 11.95
CA ALA A 224 10.21 -10.46 11.76
C ALA A 224 8.98 -9.55 11.53
N LYS A 225 8.88 -8.43 12.28
CA LYS A 225 7.82 -7.44 12.10
C LYS A 225 7.86 -6.78 10.72
N HIS A 226 9.03 -6.32 10.30
CA HIS A 226 9.20 -5.74 8.97
C HIS A 226 8.92 -6.74 7.84
N ALA A 227 9.30 -8.02 8.02
CA ALA A 227 8.99 -9.06 7.04
C ALA A 227 7.46 -9.26 6.89
N ALA A 228 6.72 -9.30 8.01
CA ALA A 228 5.25 -9.42 7.99
C ALA A 228 4.57 -8.20 7.36
N GLU A 229 5.04 -6.98 7.65
CA GLU A 229 4.54 -5.74 7.03
C GLU A 229 4.76 -5.74 5.51
N LEU A 230 5.95 -6.16 5.07
CA LEU A 230 6.28 -6.25 3.64
C LEU A 230 5.44 -7.31 2.92
N GLU A 231 5.22 -8.47 3.55
CA GLU A 231 4.37 -9.53 3.00
C GLU A 231 2.92 -9.05 2.81
N ASN A 232 2.38 -8.36 3.82
CA ASN A 232 1.04 -7.76 3.74
C ASN A 232 0.94 -6.69 2.63
N ALA A 233 1.95 -5.83 2.51
CA ALA A 233 2.00 -4.82 1.45
C ALA A 233 2.08 -5.47 0.06
N LEU A 234 2.90 -6.51 -0.08
CA LEU A 234 3.05 -7.26 -1.33
C LEU A 234 1.74 -7.99 -1.72
N ALA A 235 1.05 -8.59 -0.73
CA ALA A 235 -0.25 -9.24 -0.97
C ALA A 235 -1.29 -8.24 -1.47
N ARG A 236 -1.37 -7.04 -0.87
CA ARG A 236 -2.27 -5.96 -1.33
C ARG A 236 -1.92 -5.49 -2.74
N ALA A 237 -0.63 -5.27 -3.03
CA ALA A 237 -0.17 -4.85 -4.35
C ALA A 237 -0.51 -5.90 -5.43
N ARG A 238 -0.30 -7.18 -5.16
CA ARG A 238 -0.65 -8.28 -6.08
C ARG A 238 -2.16 -8.39 -6.30
N ALA A 239 -2.97 -8.19 -5.27
CA ALA A 239 -4.43 -8.19 -5.39
C ALA A 239 -4.91 -7.03 -6.29
N ALA A 240 -4.36 -5.83 -6.09
CA ALA A 240 -4.66 -4.66 -6.92
C ALA A 240 -4.22 -4.85 -8.38
N GLU A 241 -3.03 -5.40 -8.63
CA GLU A 241 -2.53 -5.71 -9.97
C GLU A 241 -3.39 -6.74 -10.69
N LYS A 242 -3.80 -7.80 -9.98
CA LYS A 242 -4.70 -8.83 -10.53
C LYS A 242 -6.05 -8.24 -10.90
N SER A 243 -6.64 -7.42 -10.03
CA SER A 243 -7.90 -6.72 -10.31
C SER A 243 -7.78 -5.82 -11.54
N ARG A 244 -6.70 -5.04 -11.64
CA ARG A 244 -6.41 -4.18 -12.79
C ARG A 244 -6.24 -4.97 -14.09
N SER A 245 -5.56 -6.10 -14.06
CA SER A 245 -5.37 -6.96 -15.24
C SER A 245 -6.69 -7.57 -15.70
N GLN A 246 -7.53 -8.03 -14.77
CA GLN A 246 -8.88 -8.52 -15.06
C GLN A 246 -9.75 -7.43 -15.68
N PHE A 247 -9.69 -6.20 -15.15
CA PHE A 247 -10.35 -5.02 -15.72
C PHE A 247 -10.04 -4.84 -17.19
N PHE A 248 -8.75 -4.75 -17.57
CA PHE A 248 -8.37 -4.56 -18.96
C PHE A 248 -8.81 -5.71 -19.87
N SER A 249 -8.80 -6.94 -19.38
CA SER A 249 -9.25 -8.11 -20.14
C SER A 249 -10.74 -8.05 -20.46
N ILE A 250 -11.57 -7.72 -19.45
CA ILE A 250 -13.04 -7.64 -19.62
C ILE A 250 -13.41 -6.47 -20.54
N VAL A 251 -12.86 -5.28 -20.29
CA VAL A 251 -13.11 -4.09 -21.14
C VAL A 251 -12.72 -4.36 -22.59
N SER A 252 -11.55 -5.01 -22.82
CA SER A 252 -11.11 -5.34 -24.18
C SER A 252 -12.04 -6.32 -24.89
N HIS A 253 -12.56 -7.31 -24.16
CA HIS A 253 -13.53 -8.25 -24.70
C HIS A 253 -14.86 -7.56 -25.05
N ASP A 254 -15.36 -6.73 -24.14
CA ASP A 254 -16.65 -6.07 -24.29
C ASP A 254 -16.66 -4.97 -25.34
N ILE A 255 -15.51 -4.31 -25.58
CA ILE A 255 -15.30 -3.43 -26.72
C ILE A 255 -15.26 -4.21 -28.04
N ARG A 256 -14.61 -5.36 -28.09
CA ARG A 256 -14.43 -6.14 -29.31
C ARG A 256 -15.73 -6.69 -29.87
N THR A 257 -16.66 -7.11 -29.00
CA THR A 257 -17.92 -7.73 -29.41
C THR A 257 -18.80 -6.79 -30.26
N PRO A 258 -19.19 -5.60 -29.80
CA PRO A 258 -19.97 -4.67 -30.62
C PRO A 258 -19.19 -4.14 -31.84
N LEU A 259 -17.86 -3.98 -31.71
CA LEU A 259 -17.03 -3.58 -32.84
C LEU A 259 -17.03 -4.61 -33.97
N ASN A 260 -16.90 -5.90 -33.64
CA ASN A 260 -16.97 -6.97 -34.63
C ASN A 260 -18.36 -7.04 -35.29
N ALA A 261 -19.43 -6.78 -34.53
CA ALA A 261 -20.77 -6.72 -35.09
C ALA A 261 -20.93 -5.55 -36.09
N ILE A 262 -20.43 -4.35 -35.73
CA ILE A 262 -20.41 -3.19 -36.63
C ILE A 262 -19.66 -3.53 -37.92
N LEU A 263 -18.43 -4.06 -37.81
CA LEU A 263 -17.60 -4.40 -38.97
C LEU A 263 -18.26 -5.49 -39.84
N GLY A 264 -18.77 -6.56 -39.21
CA GLY A 264 -19.41 -7.65 -39.96
C GLY A 264 -20.65 -7.21 -40.71
N TYR A 265 -21.55 -6.43 -40.09
CA TYR A 265 -22.71 -5.91 -40.77
C TYR A 265 -22.35 -4.85 -41.84
N ALA A 266 -21.32 -4.06 -41.61
CA ALA A 266 -20.80 -3.12 -42.62
C ALA A 266 -20.25 -3.86 -43.85
N GLU A 267 -19.50 -4.95 -43.66
CA GLU A 267 -19.03 -5.81 -44.75
C GLU A 267 -20.22 -6.45 -45.52
N LEU A 268 -21.22 -6.95 -44.80
CA LEU A 268 -22.45 -7.49 -45.45
C LEU A 268 -23.11 -6.44 -46.34
N LEU A 269 -23.22 -5.20 -45.86
CA LEU A 269 -23.80 -4.11 -46.65
C LEU A 269 -22.92 -3.76 -47.88
N GLN A 270 -21.59 -3.89 -47.77
CA GLN A 270 -20.63 -3.62 -48.85
C GLN A 270 -20.68 -4.70 -49.96
N PHE A 271 -20.81 -5.98 -49.58
CA PHE A 271 -20.90 -7.08 -50.55
C PHE A 271 -22.28 -7.17 -51.23
N GLY A 272 -23.26 -6.38 -50.78
CA GLY A 272 -24.62 -6.34 -51.32
C GLY A 272 -25.57 -7.24 -50.54
N VAL A 273 -26.65 -6.69 -50.04
CA VAL A 273 -27.78 -7.41 -49.38
C VAL A 273 -28.84 -7.74 -50.39
N LYS A 274 -29.52 -8.91 -50.18
CA LYS A 274 -30.47 -9.44 -51.12
C LYS A 274 -31.85 -8.76 -51.04
N SER A 275 -32.14 -8.08 -49.93
CA SER A 275 -33.42 -7.42 -49.70
C SER A 275 -33.27 -6.11 -48.91
N GLU A 276 -34.27 -5.22 -49.05
CA GLU A 276 -34.34 -3.97 -48.28
C GLU A 276 -34.53 -4.25 -46.77
N ALA A 277 -35.20 -5.33 -46.42
CA ALA A 277 -35.37 -5.79 -45.04
C ALA A 277 -34.05 -6.20 -44.38
N GLU A 278 -33.20 -6.96 -45.09
CA GLU A 278 -31.84 -7.32 -44.62
C GLU A 278 -30.94 -6.08 -44.45
N ARG A 279 -31.10 -5.11 -45.35
CA ARG A 279 -30.36 -3.82 -45.25
C ARG A 279 -30.77 -3.05 -44.00
N ASP A 280 -32.08 -2.94 -43.74
CA ASP A 280 -32.60 -2.25 -42.56
C ASP A 280 -32.20 -2.95 -41.26
N GLU A 281 -32.20 -4.28 -41.23
CA GLU A 281 -31.74 -5.07 -40.10
C GLU A 281 -30.24 -4.86 -39.81
N ALA A 282 -29.40 -4.88 -40.84
CA ALA A 282 -27.97 -4.61 -40.73
C ALA A 282 -27.71 -3.19 -40.20
N LEU A 283 -28.42 -2.18 -40.71
CA LEU A 283 -28.29 -0.79 -40.25
C LEU A 283 -28.77 -0.64 -38.79
N LYS A 284 -29.84 -1.31 -38.39
CA LYS A 284 -30.32 -1.36 -36.99
C LYS A 284 -29.26 -1.99 -36.07
N SER A 285 -28.66 -3.10 -36.49
CA SER A 285 -27.63 -3.79 -35.73
C SER A 285 -26.36 -2.99 -35.59
N ILE A 286 -25.90 -2.31 -36.65
CA ILE A 286 -24.76 -1.38 -36.59
C ILE A 286 -25.03 -0.25 -35.59
N ARG A 287 -26.23 0.35 -35.67
CA ARG A 287 -26.60 1.45 -34.77
C ARG A 287 -26.67 0.97 -33.32
N ALA A 288 -27.33 -0.16 -33.05
CA ALA A 288 -27.41 -0.73 -31.70
C ALA A 288 -26.03 -1.04 -31.12
N SER A 289 -25.16 -1.70 -31.89
CA SER A 289 -23.80 -2.02 -31.47
C SER A 289 -22.95 -0.78 -31.25
N GLY A 290 -23.11 0.27 -32.09
CA GLY A 290 -22.43 1.56 -31.92
C GLY A 290 -22.88 2.28 -30.65
N THR A 291 -24.17 2.25 -30.32
CA THR A 291 -24.70 2.83 -29.08
C THR A 291 -24.16 2.10 -27.86
N THR A 292 -24.18 0.76 -27.87
CA THR A 292 -23.61 -0.07 -26.78
C THR A 292 -22.13 0.20 -26.57
N LEU A 293 -21.36 0.33 -27.65
CA LEU A 293 -19.93 0.66 -27.58
C LEU A 293 -19.69 2.03 -26.95
N LEU A 294 -20.50 3.03 -27.33
CA LEU A 294 -20.37 4.38 -26.77
C LEU A 294 -20.71 4.41 -25.27
N GLU A 295 -21.78 3.72 -24.86
CA GLU A 295 -22.16 3.57 -23.45
C GLU A 295 -21.04 2.93 -22.65
N LEU A 296 -20.44 1.83 -23.15
CA LEU A 296 -19.33 1.15 -22.52
C LEU A 296 -18.10 2.04 -22.36
N VAL A 297 -17.73 2.81 -23.40
CA VAL A 297 -16.61 3.75 -23.34
C VAL A 297 -16.86 4.84 -22.29
N ASN A 298 -18.10 5.38 -22.26
CA ASN A 298 -18.46 6.39 -21.27
C ASN A 298 -18.44 5.82 -19.84
N ASP A 299 -18.92 4.60 -19.62
CA ASP A 299 -18.86 3.91 -18.32
C ASP A 299 -17.42 3.74 -17.83
N VAL A 300 -16.51 3.33 -18.73
CA VAL A 300 -15.08 3.17 -18.42
C VAL A 300 -14.43 4.51 -18.09
N LEU A 301 -14.75 5.57 -18.84
CA LEU A 301 -14.24 6.93 -18.59
C LEU A 301 -14.77 7.49 -17.27
N ASP A 302 -16.06 7.32 -16.98
CA ASP A 302 -16.66 7.74 -15.72
C ASP A 302 -16.04 6.99 -14.54
N PHE A 303 -15.88 5.67 -14.65
CA PHE A 303 -15.18 4.86 -13.63
C PHE A 303 -13.75 5.34 -13.40
N ALA A 304 -12.98 5.59 -14.47
CA ALA A 304 -11.60 6.09 -14.37
C ALA A 304 -11.50 7.48 -13.73
N LYS A 305 -12.46 8.38 -14.02
CA LYS A 305 -12.54 9.72 -13.41
C LYS A 305 -12.90 9.65 -11.92
N MET A 306 -13.79 8.73 -11.54
CA MET A 306 -14.16 8.48 -10.14
C MET A 306 -12.98 7.93 -9.34
N ASP A 307 -12.31 6.89 -9.85
CA ASP A 307 -11.16 6.25 -9.21
C ASP A 307 -10.00 7.22 -9.03
N ALA A 308 -9.80 8.14 -9.97
CA ALA A 308 -8.81 9.21 -9.88
C ALA A 308 -9.24 10.41 -8.98
N GLY A 309 -10.46 10.41 -8.42
CA GLY A 309 -11.00 11.52 -7.63
C GLY A 309 -11.17 12.82 -8.43
N LYS A 310 -11.27 12.75 -9.76
CA LYS A 310 -11.37 13.92 -10.66
C LYS A 310 -12.80 14.26 -11.07
N MET A 311 -13.79 13.46 -10.66
CA MET A 311 -15.19 13.76 -10.97
C MET A 311 -15.68 14.91 -10.10
N VAL A 312 -16.33 15.90 -10.72
CA VAL A 312 -16.90 17.08 -10.06
C VAL A 312 -18.42 17.03 -10.20
N LEU A 313 -19.14 17.16 -9.09
CA LEU A 313 -20.59 17.25 -9.07
C LEU A 313 -21.05 18.68 -9.37
N ARG A 314 -22.17 18.82 -10.10
CA ARG A 314 -22.78 20.11 -10.46
C ARG A 314 -24.21 20.17 -9.94
N PRO A 315 -24.42 20.69 -8.72
CA PRO A 315 -25.76 20.83 -8.19
C PRO A 315 -26.58 21.82 -9.00
N GLU A 316 -27.73 21.38 -9.47
CA GLU A 316 -28.74 22.19 -10.15
C GLU A 316 -30.15 21.81 -9.65
N PRO A 317 -31.16 22.64 -9.86
CA PRO A 317 -32.54 22.30 -9.51
C PRO A 317 -33.04 21.07 -10.25
N VAL A 318 -33.41 20.00 -9.53
CA VAL A 318 -33.90 18.73 -10.06
C VAL A 318 -35.31 18.47 -9.56
N TRP A 319 -36.22 18.24 -10.49
CA TRP A 319 -37.54 17.72 -10.22
C TRP A 319 -37.59 16.24 -10.55
N LEU A 320 -37.51 15.40 -9.51
CA LEU A 320 -37.38 13.95 -9.66
C LEU A 320 -38.54 13.32 -10.43
N ALA A 321 -39.76 13.82 -10.28
CA ALA A 321 -40.90 13.30 -11.01
C ALA A 321 -40.75 13.42 -12.53
N GLN A 322 -40.35 14.60 -13.02
CA GLN A 322 -40.09 14.83 -14.43
C GLN A 322 -38.90 13.98 -14.93
N LEU A 323 -37.82 13.93 -14.17
CA LEU A 323 -36.64 13.17 -14.52
C LEU A 323 -36.94 11.67 -14.63
N THR A 324 -37.79 11.15 -13.73
CA THR A 324 -38.26 9.77 -13.76
C THR A 324 -39.11 9.50 -15.00
N ASP A 325 -40.04 10.42 -15.35
CA ASP A 325 -40.89 10.29 -16.53
C ASP A 325 -40.08 10.30 -17.84
N GLU A 326 -39.02 11.12 -17.91
CA GLU A 326 -38.10 11.15 -19.04
C GLU A 326 -37.34 9.81 -19.18
N VAL A 327 -36.89 9.24 -18.07
CA VAL A 327 -36.23 7.94 -18.06
C VAL A 327 -37.23 6.83 -18.47
N PHE A 328 -38.42 6.84 -17.92
CA PHE A 328 -39.49 5.87 -18.29
C PHE A 328 -39.87 5.96 -19.74
N ALA A 329 -39.91 7.16 -20.35
CA ALA A 329 -40.20 7.33 -21.78
C ALA A 329 -39.18 6.55 -22.64
N SER A 330 -37.91 6.49 -22.23
CA SER A 330 -36.86 5.75 -22.95
C SER A 330 -37.07 4.23 -22.91
N PHE A 331 -37.67 3.68 -21.85
CA PHE A 331 -37.90 2.24 -21.65
C PHE A 331 -39.34 1.78 -21.94
N ARG A 332 -40.27 2.70 -22.19
CA ARG A 332 -41.71 2.41 -22.34
C ARG A 332 -42.00 1.36 -23.42
N MET A 333 -41.34 1.44 -24.56
CA MET A 333 -41.54 0.48 -25.64
C MET A 333 -41.07 -0.93 -25.23
N ALA A 334 -39.93 -1.04 -24.60
CA ALA A 334 -39.39 -2.32 -24.14
C ALA A 334 -40.22 -2.92 -22.98
N ALA A 335 -40.69 -2.08 -22.06
CA ALA A 335 -41.54 -2.48 -20.95
C ALA A 335 -42.90 -2.97 -21.44
N ASN A 336 -43.56 -2.22 -22.36
CA ASN A 336 -44.84 -2.61 -22.98
C ASN A 336 -44.72 -3.93 -23.74
N GLY A 337 -43.63 -4.17 -24.46
CA GLY A 337 -43.37 -5.41 -25.18
C GLY A 337 -43.27 -6.64 -24.27
N LYS A 338 -42.93 -6.45 -22.99
CA LYS A 338 -42.88 -7.48 -21.95
C LYS A 338 -44.09 -7.48 -21.00
N GLY A 339 -45.03 -6.56 -21.16
CA GLY A 339 -46.18 -6.40 -20.26
C GLY A 339 -45.78 -5.91 -18.85
N ILE A 340 -44.75 -5.09 -18.75
CA ILE A 340 -44.22 -4.52 -17.49
C ILE A 340 -44.87 -3.15 -17.28
N GLU A 341 -45.48 -2.94 -16.10
CA GLU A 341 -46.03 -1.67 -15.68
C GLU A 341 -44.92 -0.76 -15.09
N LEU A 342 -44.81 0.50 -15.57
CA LEU A 342 -43.88 1.50 -15.05
C LEU A 342 -44.64 2.47 -14.14
N ILE A 343 -44.28 2.51 -12.85
CA ILE A 343 -44.99 3.26 -11.80
C ILE A 343 -44.07 4.36 -11.23
N ASN A 344 -44.45 5.62 -11.45
CA ASN A 344 -43.75 6.79 -10.89
C ASN A 344 -44.41 7.22 -9.56
N ARG A 345 -43.70 7.07 -8.43
CA ARG A 345 -44.09 7.50 -7.07
C ARG A 345 -43.16 8.56 -6.51
N THR A 346 -42.64 9.45 -7.36
CA THR A 346 -41.72 10.54 -6.98
C THR A 346 -42.38 11.91 -6.96
N VAL A 347 -43.73 11.96 -7.14
CA VAL A 347 -44.47 13.22 -7.38
C VAL A 347 -44.47 14.14 -6.16
N ASP A 348 -44.41 13.61 -4.94
CA ASP A 348 -44.53 14.35 -3.69
C ASP A 348 -43.20 14.90 -3.19
N VAL A 349 -42.10 14.78 -3.96
CA VAL A 349 -40.76 15.28 -3.58
C VAL A 349 -40.59 16.70 -4.12
N PRO A 350 -40.13 17.63 -3.26
CA PRO A 350 -39.85 19.01 -3.71
C PRO A 350 -38.69 19.05 -4.71
N THR A 351 -38.56 20.16 -5.44
CA THR A 351 -37.40 20.40 -6.28
C THR A 351 -36.14 20.50 -5.40
N VAL A 352 -35.19 19.63 -5.65
CA VAL A 352 -33.94 19.48 -4.89
C VAL A 352 -32.71 19.94 -5.67
N LEU A 353 -31.68 20.37 -4.95
CA LEU A 353 -30.42 20.80 -5.57
C LEU A 353 -29.46 19.59 -5.66
N LEU A 354 -29.36 19.00 -6.83
CA LEU A 354 -28.51 17.83 -7.14
C LEU A 354 -27.94 17.94 -8.55
N ASP A 355 -26.99 17.06 -8.88
CA ASP A 355 -26.51 16.91 -10.26
C ASP A 355 -27.53 16.10 -11.07
N ALA A 356 -28.35 16.78 -11.90
CA ALA A 356 -29.41 16.18 -12.70
C ALA A 356 -28.88 15.11 -13.66
N HIS A 357 -27.68 15.34 -14.25
CA HIS A 357 -27.08 14.38 -15.16
C HIS A 357 -26.72 13.07 -14.43
N ARG A 358 -26.17 13.15 -13.25
CA ARG A 358 -25.78 11.99 -12.45
C ARG A 358 -26.98 11.25 -11.87
N VAL A 359 -27.98 11.97 -11.38
CA VAL A 359 -29.25 11.34 -10.94
C VAL A 359 -29.93 10.64 -12.10
N ARG A 360 -29.99 11.25 -13.29
CA ARG A 360 -30.50 10.64 -14.53
C ARG A 360 -29.73 9.36 -14.86
N GLN A 361 -28.43 9.35 -14.78
CA GLN A 361 -27.56 8.20 -15.05
C GLN A 361 -27.82 7.06 -14.06
N ILE A 362 -27.98 7.36 -12.76
CA ILE A 362 -28.36 6.37 -11.75
C ILE A 362 -29.72 5.76 -12.09
N LEU A 363 -30.74 6.59 -12.33
CA LEU A 363 -32.09 6.10 -12.67
C LEU A 363 -32.09 5.28 -13.96
N PHE A 364 -31.38 5.73 -14.99
CA PHE A 364 -31.28 5.02 -16.28
C PHE A 364 -30.66 3.64 -16.11
N ASN A 365 -29.56 3.53 -15.35
CA ASN A 365 -28.91 2.26 -15.06
C ASN A 365 -29.82 1.30 -14.25
N LEU A 366 -30.50 1.83 -13.22
CA LEU A 366 -31.35 1.01 -12.36
C LEU A 366 -32.62 0.56 -13.07
N VAL A 367 -33.29 1.47 -13.79
CA VAL A 367 -34.50 1.14 -14.59
C VAL A 367 -34.15 0.21 -15.74
N GLY A 368 -33.02 0.43 -16.42
CA GLY A 368 -32.54 -0.45 -17.48
C GLY A 368 -32.30 -1.88 -16.98
N ASN A 369 -31.66 -2.03 -15.83
CA ASN A 369 -31.49 -3.33 -15.17
C ASN A 369 -32.83 -3.94 -14.78
N ALA A 370 -33.74 -3.16 -14.22
CA ALA A 370 -35.09 -3.63 -13.86
C ALA A 370 -35.89 -4.16 -15.08
N VAL A 371 -35.88 -3.41 -16.20
CA VAL A 371 -36.52 -3.84 -17.46
C VAL A 371 -35.86 -5.09 -18.04
N LYS A 372 -34.55 -5.20 -17.90
CA LYS A 372 -33.77 -6.35 -18.39
C LYS A 372 -34.13 -7.62 -17.63
N PHE A 373 -34.14 -7.58 -16.29
CA PHE A 373 -34.29 -8.75 -15.42
C PHE A 373 -35.75 -9.04 -15.00
N THR A 374 -36.72 -8.20 -15.38
CA THR A 374 -38.12 -8.44 -15.18
C THR A 374 -38.75 -9.00 -16.49
N THR A 375 -39.47 -10.12 -16.39
CA THR A 375 -40.16 -10.72 -17.52
C THR A 375 -41.61 -10.26 -17.62
N HIS A 376 -42.25 -10.01 -16.49
CA HIS A 376 -43.62 -9.48 -16.35
C HIS A 376 -43.80 -8.91 -14.94
N GLY A 377 -44.76 -8.04 -14.74
CA GLY A 377 -45.07 -7.41 -13.46
C GLY A 377 -44.85 -5.91 -13.49
N SER A 378 -44.13 -5.32 -12.52
CA SER A 378 -43.99 -3.85 -12.41
C SER A 378 -42.60 -3.41 -12.02
N ILE A 379 -42.28 -2.19 -12.42
CA ILE A 379 -41.08 -1.45 -11.99
C ILE A 379 -41.54 -0.14 -11.37
N THR A 380 -41.21 0.09 -10.12
CA THR A 380 -41.63 1.26 -9.36
C THR A 380 -40.41 2.12 -9.04
N VAL A 381 -40.42 3.40 -9.40
CA VAL A 381 -39.48 4.41 -8.88
C VAL A 381 -40.23 5.20 -7.82
N ALA A 382 -39.72 5.18 -6.60
CA ALA A 382 -40.25 5.93 -5.47
C ALA A 382 -39.22 6.86 -4.89
N ALA A 383 -39.65 8.00 -4.36
CA ALA A 383 -38.76 8.90 -3.61
C ALA A 383 -39.50 9.51 -2.43
N SER A 384 -38.72 9.84 -1.39
CA SER A 384 -39.17 10.56 -0.21
C SER A 384 -38.14 11.60 0.19
N TYR A 385 -38.62 12.71 0.77
CA TYR A 385 -37.77 13.77 1.27
C TYR A 385 -38.21 14.13 2.69
N SER A 386 -37.32 14.01 3.66
CA SER A 386 -37.57 14.36 5.06
C SER A 386 -36.27 14.83 5.74
N ASP A 387 -36.38 15.87 6.58
CA ASP A 387 -35.26 16.38 7.38
C ASP A 387 -33.97 16.64 6.56
N THR A 388 -34.11 17.22 5.37
CA THR A 388 -33.03 17.45 4.39
C THR A 388 -32.42 16.18 3.79
N ASN A 389 -32.95 15.01 4.07
CA ASN A 389 -32.51 13.75 3.50
C ASN A 389 -33.41 13.35 2.33
N LEU A 390 -32.80 13.04 1.19
CA LEU A 390 -33.46 12.50 0.05
C LEU A 390 -33.22 10.98 -0.03
N GLU A 391 -34.28 10.21 -0.11
CA GLU A 391 -34.22 8.79 -0.44
C GLU A 391 -34.98 8.57 -1.74
N PHE A 392 -34.35 7.90 -2.73
CA PHE A 392 -35.05 7.42 -3.90
C PHE A 392 -34.65 5.98 -4.20
N SER A 393 -35.62 5.21 -4.71
CA SER A 393 -35.44 3.78 -4.93
C SER A 393 -36.06 3.34 -6.25
N VAL A 394 -35.47 2.31 -6.84
CA VAL A 394 -36.01 1.57 -7.98
C VAL A 394 -36.29 0.14 -7.54
N SER A 395 -37.54 -0.28 -7.59
CA SER A 395 -37.99 -1.63 -7.22
C SER A 395 -38.51 -2.35 -8.44
N ASP A 396 -38.11 -3.59 -8.64
CA ASP A 396 -38.56 -4.49 -9.68
C ASP A 396 -39.20 -5.77 -9.11
N THR A 397 -40.08 -6.41 -9.88
CA THR A 397 -40.66 -7.72 -9.57
C THR A 397 -40.00 -8.84 -10.37
N GLY A 398 -38.70 -8.71 -10.65
CA GLY A 398 -37.96 -9.63 -11.50
C GLY A 398 -37.45 -10.89 -10.76
N CYS A 399 -36.42 -11.51 -11.30
CA CYS A 399 -35.88 -12.76 -10.78
C CYS A 399 -35.21 -12.63 -9.39
N GLY A 400 -34.91 -11.43 -8.94
CA GLY A 400 -34.20 -11.21 -7.69
C GLY A 400 -32.74 -11.67 -7.70
N ILE A 401 -32.04 -11.47 -6.57
CA ILE A 401 -30.61 -11.75 -6.39
C ILE A 401 -30.44 -12.69 -5.19
N ALA A 402 -29.63 -13.73 -5.34
CA ALA A 402 -29.34 -14.66 -4.27
C ALA A 402 -28.53 -13.99 -3.14
N PRO A 403 -28.77 -14.33 -1.85
CA PRO A 403 -28.14 -13.64 -0.71
C PRO A 403 -26.61 -13.64 -0.73
N ASP A 404 -25.99 -14.72 -1.21
CA ASP A 404 -24.54 -14.87 -1.36
C ASP A 404 -23.92 -13.99 -2.46
N MET A 405 -24.76 -13.45 -3.36
CA MET A 405 -24.34 -12.57 -4.45
C MET A 405 -24.57 -11.08 -4.14
N LEU A 406 -25.36 -10.73 -3.11
CA LEU A 406 -25.72 -9.34 -2.80
C LEU A 406 -24.53 -8.43 -2.56
N SER A 407 -23.50 -8.91 -1.86
CA SER A 407 -22.29 -8.13 -1.65
C SER A 407 -21.45 -7.95 -2.92
N ARG A 408 -21.52 -8.93 -3.81
CA ARG A 408 -20.70 -9.01 -5.02
C ARG A 408 -21.28 -8.26 -6.22
N VAL A 409 -22.60 -8.05 -6.28
CA VAL A 409 -23.21 -7.31 -7.40
C VAL A 409 -22.80 -5.83 -7.46
N LEU A 410 -22.23 -5.32 -6.37
CA LEU A 410 -21.63 -3.97 -6.28
C LEU A 410 -20.12 -3.96 -6.56
N GLU A 411 -19.49 -5.13 -6.80
CA GLU A 411 -18.10 -5.21 -7.22
C GLU A 411 -17.98 -4.88 -8.72
N PRO A 412 -17.01 -4.07 -9.13
CA PRO A 412 -16.81 -3.79 -10.56
C PRO A 412 -16.63 -5.06 -11.38
N PHE A 413 -17.30 -5.12 -12.55
CA PHE A 413 -17.24 -6.23 -13.51
C PHE A 413 -17.86 -7.55 -13.04
N PHE A 414 -18.48 -7.58 -11.86
CA PHE A 414 -19.18 -8.75 -11.43
C PHE A 414 -20.51 -8.90 -12.18
N GLN A 415 -20.77 -10.12 -12.68
CA GLN A 415 -21.99 -10.47 -13.39
C GLN A 415 -22.49 -11.82 -12.89
N ILE A 416 -23.79 -11.91 -12.66
CA ILE A 416 -24.44 -13.17 -12.30
C ILE A 416 -24.64 -13.97 -13.60
N GLN A 417 -23.87 -15.04 -13.77
CA GLN A 417 -24.06 -15.97 -14.89
C GLN A 417 -25.31 -16.80 -14.64
N ASN A 418 -26.34 -16.55 -15.42
CA ASN A 418 -27.57 -17.38 -15.36
C ASN A 418 -27.52 -18.41 -16.49
N PRO A 419 -27.37 -19.72 -16.19
CA PRO A 419 -27.25 -20.77 -17.21
C PRO A 419 -28.53 -20.95 -18.09
N ASN A 420 -29.64 -20.36 -17.70
CA ASN A 420 -30.91 -20.47 -18.42
C ASN A 420 -31.19 -19.33 -19.42
N HIS A 421 -30.31 -18.31 -19.50
CA HIS A 421 -30.42 -17.25 -20.50
C HIS A 421 -29.35 -17.43 -21.57
N SER A 422 -29.67 -18.20 -22.60
CA SER A 422 -28.83 -18.51 -23.77
C SER A 422 -28.89 -17.46 -24.88
N ALA A 423 -29.16 -16.19 -24.57
CA ALA A 423 -29.14 -15.14 -25.57
C ALA A 423 -27.83 -14.33 -25.43
N TYR A 424 -26.98 -14.44 -26.42
CA TYR A 424 -25.67 -13.77 -26.59
C TYR A 424 -25.71 -12.23 -26.52
N ASN A 425 -26.89 -11.62 -26.34
CA ASN A 425 -27.09 -10.16 -26.42
C ASN A 425 -27.43 -9.45 -25.12
N ASP A 426 -27.40 -10.15 -23.95
CA ASP A 426 -27.86 -9.56 -22.67
C ASP A 426 -26.77 -9.40 -21.60
N VAL A 427 -25.52 -9.45 -21.99
CA VAL A 427 -24.40 -9.27 -21.04
C VAL A 427 -24.12 -7.76 -20.91
N GLY A 428 -24.39 -7.18 -19.73
CA GLY A 428 -24.00 -5.81 -19.42
C GLY A 428 -22.53 -5.71 -19.05
N THR A 429 -22.01 -4.49 -18.90
CA THR A 429 -20.58 -4.23 -18.56
C THR A 429 -20.18 -4.67 -17.15
N GLY A 430 -21.16 -4.87 -16.25
CA GLY A 430 -20.92 -5.07 -14.82
C GLY A 430 -20.39 -3.80 -14.12
N LEU A 431 -20.44 -2.64 -14.79
CA LEU A 431 -20.03 -1.35 -14.25
C LEU A 431 -21.21 -0.51 -13.74
N GLY A 432 -22.42 -0.72 -14.25
CA GLY A 432 -23.56 0.15 -13.94
C GLY A 432 -23.86 0.29 -12.44
N LEU A 433 -23.96 -0.83 -11.69
CA LEU A 433 -24.22 -0.77 -10.24
C LEU A 433 -23.05 -0.19 -9.42
N PRO A 434 -21.80 -0.57 -9.65
CA PRO A 434 -20.64 0.11 -9.05
C PRO A 434 -20.61 1.63 -9.32
N ILE A 435 -20.91 2.05 -10.54
CA ILE A 435 -21.01 3.46 -10.90
C ILE A 435 -22.13 4.16 -10.12
N CYS A 436 -23.32 3.56 -10.01
CA CYS A 436 -24.42 4.11 -9.21
C CYS A 436 -24.00 4.29 -7.74
N ARG A 437 -23.37 3.27 -7.15
CA ARG A 437 -22.89 3.33 -5.78
C ARG A 437 -21.87 4.47 -5.59
N ASN A 438 -20.84 4.54 -6.43
CA ASN A 438 -19.82 5.57 -6.33
C ASN A 438 -20.40 6.98 -6.52
N MET A 439 -21.37 7.17 -7.43
CA MET A 439 -22.05 8.45 -7.60
C MET A 439 -22.82 8.87 -6.34
N VAL A 440 -23.54 7.95 -5.72
CA VAL A 440 -24.26 8.22 -4.47
C VAL A 440 -23.29 8.52 -3.33
N GLU A 441 -22.20 7.78 -3.22
CA GLU A 441 -21.13 8.04 -2.22
C GLU A 441 -20.47 9.42 -2.44
N MET A 442 -20.24 9.82 -3.68
CA MET A 442 -19.75 11.18 -4.01
C MET A 442 -20.72 12.29 -3.63
N MET A 443 -22.04 12.02 -3.66
CA MET A 443 -23.08 12.92 -3.14
C MET A 443 -23.18 12.91 -1.61
N GLY A 444 -22.26 12.20 -0.92
CA GLY A 444 -22.27 12.03 0.53
C GLY A 444 -23.32 11.03 1.05
N GLY A 445 -23.88 10.22 0.16
CA GLY A 445 -24.97 9.28 0.45
C GLY A 445 -24.51 7.84 0.61
N GLU A 446 -25.51 6.97 0.81
CA GLU A 446 -25.38 5.52 0.93
C GLU A 446 -26.23 4.82 -0.14
N PHE A 447 -25.68 3.79 -0.80
CA PHE A 447 -26.36 2.96 -1.77
C PHE A 447 -26.65 1.57 -1.21
N VAL A 448 -27.95 1.22 -1.08
CA VAL A 448 -28.40 -0.01 -0.42
C VAL A 448 -29.13 -0.89 -1.44
N VAL A 449 -28.89 -2.20 -1.35
CA VAL A 449 -29.54 -3.23 -2.18
C VAL A 449 -30.30 -4.19 -1.29
N ALA A 450 -31.58 -4.36 -1.55
CA ALA A 450 -32.42 -5.38 -0.93
C ALA A 450 -33.04 -6.25 -2.04
N SER A 451 -32.88 -7.57 -1.95
CA SER A 451 -33.42 -8.48 -2.97
C SER A 451 -33.70 -9.84 -2.37
N GLU A 452 -34.73 -10.50 -2.94
CA GLU A 452 -35.08 -11.88 -2.62
C GLU A 452 -35.29 -12.64 -3.92
N LEU A 453 -34.63 -13.80 -4.03
CA LEU A 453 -34.71 -14.62 -5.24
C LEU A 453 -36.16 -15.00 -5.57
N GLY A 454 -36.59 -14.71 -6.79
CA GLY A 454 -37.98 -14.96 -7.28
C GLY A 454 -39.00 -13.89 -6.88
N LYS A 455 -38.62 -12.84 -6.11
CA LYS A 455 -39.54 -11.76 -5.72
C LYS A 455 -39.18 -10.39 -6.28
N GLY A 456 -37.94 -10.23 -6.73
CA GLY A 456 -37.42 -9.00 -7.29
C GLY A 456 -36.35 -8.31 -6.44
N SER A 457 -35.98 -7.10 -6.85
CA SER A 457 -34.90 -6.32 -6.21
C SER A 457 -35.36 -4.88 -5.97
N THR A 458 -34.77 -4.26 -4.95
CA THR A 458 -34.91 -2.84 -4.65
C THR A 458 -33.54 -2.22 -4.43
N PHE A 459 -33.22 -1.23 -5.23
CA PHE A 459 -32.00 -0.45 -5.14
C PHE A 459 -32.34 0.94 -4.61
N THR A 460 -31.74 1.34 -3.50
CA THR A 460 -32.07 2.59 -2.79
C THR A 460 -30.85 3.47 -2.65
N ALA A 461 -30.96 4.72 -3.07
CA ALA A 461 -29.99 5.78 -2.83
C ALA A 461 -30.49 6.70 -1.71
N ARG A 462 -29.71 6.87 -0.66
CA ARG A 462 -29.96 7.78 0.45
C ARG A 462 -28.93 8.88 0.43
N ILE A 463 -29.36 10.13 0.23
CA ILE A 463 -28.46 11.29 0.12
C ILE A 463 -28.82 12.28 1.23
N PRO A 464 -27.92 12.50 2.19
CA PRO A 464 -28.15 13.44 3.30
C PRO A 464 -27.91 14.89 2.87
N SER A 465 -28.45 15.82 3.63
CA SER A 465 -28.20 17.27 3.52
C SER A 465 -28.47 17.87 2.14
N VAL A 466 -29.51 17.38 1.47
CA VAL A 466 -29.93 17.90 0.16
C VAL A 466 -30.77 19.17 0.37
N ALA A 467 -30.36 20.26 -0.25
CA ALA A 467 -31.11 21.51 -0.21
C ALA A 467 -32.31 21.49 -1.16
N THR A 468 -33.41 22.13 -0.76
CA THR A 468 -34.58 22.37 -1.63
C THR A 468 -34.53 23.75 -2.24
N VAL A 469 -35.07 23.87 -3.45
CA VAL A 469 -35.30 25.16 -4.10
C VAL A 469 -36.77 25.53 -3.89
N GLY A 470 -37.03 26.70 -3.32
CA GLY A 470 -38.42 27.16 -3.05
C GLY A 470 -39.32 27.15 -4.30
N GLU A 471 -40.65 27.08 -4.08
CA GLU A 471 -41.72 26.81 -5.08
C GLU A 471 -41.83 27.74 -6.30
N THR A 472 -40.87 28.61 -6.60
CA THR A 472 -40.99 29.62 -7.69
C THR A 472 -40.39 29.23 -9.02
N ALA A 473 -39.92 28.01 -9.21
CA ALA A 473 -39.43 27.54 -10.48
C ALA A 473 -40.32 26.43 -11.05
N ASN A 474 -41.44 26.77 -11.60
CA ASN A 474 -42.12 25.94 -12.57
C ASN A 474 -41.28 25.93 -13.85
N PRO A 475 -40.57 24.87 -14.22
CA PRO A 475 -39.83 24.83 -15.47
C PRO A 475 -40.88 24.82 -16.60
N ALA A 476 -40.78 25.83 -17.41
CA ALA A 476 -41.63 26.07 -18.55
C ALA A 476 -41.81 24.81 -19.43
N ALA A 477 -43.08 24.59 -19.75
CA ALA A 477 -43.64 23.96 -20.94
C ALA A 477 -42.78 22.97 -21.76
N VAL A 478 -43.24 21.71 -21.75
CA VAL A 478 -42.93 20.69 -22.76
C VAL A 478 -42.89 21.29 -24.16
N PRO A 479 -41.82 21.11 -24.97
CA PRO A 479 -41.83 21.47 -26.37
C PRO A 479 -42.92 20.70 -27.10
N GLN A 480 -43.87 21.41 -27.69
CA GLN A 480 -44.87 20.83 -28.54
C GLN A 480 -44.28 20.23 -29.84
N PRO A 481 -44.97 19.28 -30.50
CA PRO A 481 -44.45 18.61 -31.69
C PRO A 481 -44.16 19.55 -32.82
N VAL A 482 -43.02 19.30 -33.47
CA VAL A 482 -42.39 20.00 -34.56
C VAL A 482 -43.37 20.51 -35.59
N ALA A 483 -43.65 21.82 -35.57
CA ALA A 483 -44.29 22.51 -36.70
C ALA A 483 -43.34 22.44 -37.92
N THR A 484 -43.90 22.29 -39.11
CA THR A 484 -43.18 22.34 -40.40
C THR A 484 -42.38 23.63 -40.50
N LEU A 485 -41.03 23.54 -40.40
CA LEU A 485 -40.10 24.67 -40.43
C LEU A 485 -40.16 25.33 -41.80
N LYS A 486 -40.62 26.60 -41.86
CA LYS A 486 -40.77 27.32 -43.11
C LYS A 486 -39.50 28.07 -43.62
N ASN A 487 -38.46 28.25 -42.78
CA ASN A 487 -37.23 28.96 -43.16
C ASN A 487 -35.98 28.25 -42.60
N LEU A 488 -35.44 27.27 -43.30
CA LEU A 488 -34.18 26.61 -42.96
C LEU A 488 -32.98 27.50 -43.34
N PRO A 489 -31.84 27.43 -42.61
CA PRO A 489 -30.62 28.15 -42.95
C PRO A 489 -30.16 27.74 -44.35
N LYS A 490 -29.73 28.72 -45.14
CA LYS A 490 -29.27 28.49 -46.51
C LYS A 490 -27.79 28.14 -46.57
N HIS A 491 -26.97 28.73 -45.67
CA HIS A 491 -25.55 28.54 -45.65
C HIS A 491 -25.03 28.30 -44.22
N VAL A 492 -24.41 27.16 -44.01
CA VAL A 492 -23.91 26.70 -42.69
C VAL A 492 -22.41 26.43 -42.74
N LEU A 493 -21.66 26.96 -41.77
CA LEU A 493 -20.25 26.63 -41.56
C LEU A 493 -20.11 25.51 -40.52
N VAL A 494 -19.36 24.47 -40.86
CA VAL A 494 -19.03 23.32 -39.98
C VAL A 494 -17.55 23.34 -39.69
N VAL A 495 -17.20 23.51 -38.41
CA VAL A 495 -15.82 23.58 -37.93
C VAL A 495 -15.57 22.39 -36.99
N ASP A 496 -14.76 21.42 -37.41
CA ASP A 496 -14.41 20.22 -36.66
C ASP A 496 -13.13 19.62 -37.27
N ASP A 497 -12.17 19.20 -36.49
CA ASP A 497 -10.90 18.65 -36.99
C ASP A 497 -11.06 17.26 -37.63
N SER A 498 -12.05 16.47 -37.18
CA SER A 498 -12.37 15.15 -37.71
C SER A 498 -13.12 15.21 -39.05
N PRO A 499 -12.59 14.65 -40.13
CA PRO A 499 -13.30 14.56 -41.40
C PRO A 499 -14.58 13.71 -41.32
N VAL A 500 -14.61 12.74 -40.43
CA VAL A 500 -15.79 11.88 -40.21
C VAL A 500 -16.92 12.68 -39.59
N ASN A 501 -16.65 13.45 -38.54
CA ASN A 501 -17.66 14.31 -37.89
C ASN A 501 -18.22 15.35 -38.88
N ARG A 502 -17.33 16.03 -39.65
CA ARG A 502 -17.78 16.97 -40.71
C ARG A 502 -18.69 16.28 -41.71
N SER A 503 -18.36 15.06 -42.15
CA SER A 503 -19.17 14.30 -43.10
C SER A 503 -20.55 13.94 -42.55
N VAL A 504 -20.62 13.48 -41.31
CA VAL A 504 -21.88 13.11 -40.64
C VAL A 504 -22.77 14.35 -40.48
N LEU A 505 -22.23 15.44 -39.94
CA LEU A 505 -23.02 16.68 -39.78
C LEU A 505 -23.45 17.24 -41.13
N THR A 506 -22.61 17.18 -42.17
CA THR A 506 -22.96 17.55 -43.54
C THR A 506 -24.13 16.72 -44.08
N ALA A 507 -24.12 15.41 -43.85
CA ALA A 507 -25.22 14.55 -44.27
C ALA A 507 -26.54 14.92 -43.59
N PHE A 508 -26.50 15.24 -42.28
CA PHE A 508 -27.69 15.70 -41.55
C PHE A 508 -28.19 17.06 -42.07
N LEU A 509 -27.28 18.04 -42.29
CA LEU A 509 -27.61 19.36 -42.83
C LEU A 509 -28.22 19.27 -44.23
N LYS A 510 -27.64 18.44 -45.11
CA LYS A 510 -28.22 18.20 -46.47
C LYS A 510 -29.59 17.57 -46.38
N ARG A 511 -29.78 16.57 -45.49
CA ARG A 511 -31.09 15.94 -45.26
C ARG A 511 -32.14 16.93 -44.72
N ALA A 512 -31.70 17.90 -43.91
CA ALA A 512 -32.53 18.98 -43.40
C ALA A 512 -32.91 20.00 -44.50
N GLY A 513 -32.20 20.04 -45.63
CA GLY A 513 -32.47 20.99 -46.74
C GLY A 513 -31.57 22.22 -46.80
N VAL A 514 -30.45 22.20 -46.08
CA VAL A 514 -29.45 23.27 -46.15
C VAL A 514 -28.78 23.29 -47.53
N SER A 515 -28.79 24.44 -48.18
CA SER A 515 -28.37 24.58 -49.59
C SER A 515 -26.85 24.67 -49.77
N SER A 516 -26.16 25.33 -48.84
CA SER A 516 -24.71 25.55 -48.90
C SER A 516 -24.06 25.17 -47.57
N ILE A 517 -22.97 24.38 -47.61
CA ILE A 517 -22.23 23.98 -46.43
C ILE A 517 -20.75 24.20 -46.69
N THR A 518 -20.13 24.99 -45.83
CA THR A 518 -18.69 25.25 -45.84
C THR A 518 -18.02 24.49 -44.70
N HIS A 519 -16.78 24.05 -44.88
CA HIS A 519 -16.03 23.27 -43.92
C HIS A 519 -14.76 24.00 -43.50
N ALA A 520 -14.42 23.90 -42.21
CA ALA A 520 -13.15 24.29 -41.66
C ALA A 520 -12.62 23.23 -40.68
N ARG A 521 -11.31 23.12 -40.54
CA ARG A 521 -10.66 22.14 -39.65
C ARG A 521 -10.33 22.71 -38.29
N ASP A 522 -10.27 24.04 -38.19
CA ASP A 522 -9.95 24.76 -36.96
C ASP A 522 -10.51 26.19 -37.01
N GLY A 523 -10.34 26.92 -35.90
CA GLY A 523 -10.82 28.29 -35.81
C GLY A 523 -10.12 29.26 -36.76
N VAL A 524 -8.89 28.99 -37.20
CA VAL A 524 -8.16 29.85 -38.15
C VAL A 524 -8.75 29.71 -39.56
N GLU A 525 -8.94 28.46 -40.00
CA GLU A 525 -9.59 28.17 -41.29
C GLU A 525 -11.05 28.68 -41.31
N ALA A 526 -11.74 28.58 -40.13
CA ALA A 526 -13.11 29.09 -40.00
C ALA A 526 -13.21 30.59 -40.27
N PHE A 527 -12.30 31.41 -39.77
CA PHE A 527 -12.28 32.86 -40.10
C PHE A 527 -12.00 33.12 -41.57
N ALA A 528 -11.07 32.40 -42.19
CA ALA A 528 -10.76 32.54 -43.61
C ALA A 528 -11.98 32.20 -44.48
N GLU A 529 -12.72 31.17 -44.14
CA GLU A 529 -13.94 30.75 -44.84
C GLU A 529 -15.10 31.77 -44.63
N LEU A 530 -15.25 32.34 -43.43
CA LEU A 530 -16.21 33.39 -43.14
C LEU A 530 -15.92 34.66 -43.94
N ASP A 531 -14.66 35.07 -43.99
CA ASP A 531 -14.25 36.24 -44.78
C ASP A 531 -14.46 36.00 -46.28
N SER A 532 -14.16 34.80 -46.76
CA SER A 532 -14.43 34.40 -48.16
C SER A 532 -15.92 34.42 -48.51
N ALA A 533 -16.74 33.89 -47.58
CA ALA A 533 -18.20 33.86 -47.74
C ALA A 533 -18.81 35.27 -47.81
N ILE A 534 -18.34 36.20 -46.99
CA ILE A 534 -18.75 37.61 -47.02
C ILE A 534 -18.32 38.25 -48.33
N ALA A 535 -17.07 38.10 -48.76
CA ALA A 535 -16.53 38.64 -50.00
C ALA A 535 -17.29 38.11 -51.22
N ALA A 536 -17.76 36.89 -51.18
CA ALA A 536 -18.59 36.30 -52.24
C ALA A 536 -20.08 36.71 -52.20
N GLY A 537 -20.50 37.54 -51.25
CA GLY A 537 -21.88 37.98 -51.08
C GLY A 537 -22.83 36.84 -50.60
N ARG A 538 -22.30 35.81 -49.95
CA ARG A 538 -23.02 34.67 -49.44
C ARG A 538 -22.66 34.43 -47.98
N PRO A 539 -23.07 35.28 -47.04
CA PRO A 539 -22.74 35.15 -45.64
C PRO A 539 -23.31 33.83 -45.06
N CYS A 540 -22.69 33.29 -44.04
CA CYS A 540 -23.20 32.14 -43.30
C CYS A 540 -24.39 32.55 -42.43
N ASP A 541 -25.37 31.65 -42.30
CA ASP A 541 -26.55 31.81 -41.44
C ASP A 541 -26.34 31.15 -40.06
N PHE A 542 -25.50 30.08 -39.99
CA PHE A 542 -25.22 29.30 -38.80
C PHE A 542 -23.78 28.80 -38.78
N VAL A 543 -23.21 28.64 -37.57
CA VAL A 543 -21.91 28.03 -37.37
C VAL A 543 -22.03 26.91 -36.32
N PHE A 544 -21.52 25.71 -36.65
CA PHE A 544 -21.30 24.62 -35.72
C PHE A 544 -19.79 24.46 -35.52
N SER A 545 -19.32 24.52 -34.29
CA SER A 545 -17.89 24.45 -33.96
C SER A 545 -17.61 23.39 -32.90
N ASP A 546 -16.61 22.54 -33.12
CA ASP A 546 -16.05 21.71 -32.06
C ASP A 546 -15.29 22.58 -31.05
N PHE A 547 -15.16 22.10 -29.83
CA PHE A 547 -14.32 22.72 -28.80
C PHE A 547 -12.85 22.43 -28.98
N TRP A 548 -12.51 21.18 -29.27
CA TRP A 548 -11.13 20.71 -29.32
C TRP A 548 -10.66 20.59 -30.76
N MET A 549 -9.90 21.56 -31.18
CA MET A 549 -9.33 21.64 -32.52
C MET A 549 -7.89 22.12 -32.45
N PRO A 550 -7.02 21.75 -33.43
CA PRO A 550 -5.66 22.26 -33.52
C PRO A 550 -5.62 23.74 -33.83
N ASN A 551 -4.47 24.37 -33.67
CA ASN A 551 -4.17 25.78 -33.98
C ASN A 551 -5.03 26.84 -33.24
N MET A 552 -6.34 26.80 -33.36
CA MET A 552 -7.30 27.62 -32.64
C MET A 552 -8.49 26.76 -32.22
N ASN A 553 -8.63 26.55 -30.91
CA ASN A 553 -9.74 25.77 -30.34
C ASN A 553 -11.07 26.54 -30.37
N GLY A 554 -12.18 25.84 -30.11
CA GLY A 554 -13.52 26.46 -30.20
C GLY A 554 -13.77 27.60 -29.20
N LEU A 555 -13.13 27.56 -28.03
CA LEU A 555 -13.24 28.62 -27.02
C LEU A 555 -12.49 29.89 -27.46
N GLU A 556 -11.30 29.73 -27.99
CA GLU A 556 -10.54 30.86 -28.58
C GLU A 556 -11.23 31.42 -29.83
N PHE A 557 -11.82 30.53 -30.62
CA PHE A 557 -12.59 30.91 -31.80
C PHE A 557 -13.81 31.75 -31.40
N ILE A 558 -14.67 31.29 -30.47
CA ILE A 558 -15.88 32.03 -30.09
C ILE A 558 -15.56 33.41 -29.45
N GLU A 559 -14.49 33.49 -28.65
CA GLU A 559 -14.06 34.74 -28.02
C GLU A 559 -13.69 35.78 -29.09
N LYS A 560 -12.85 35.42 -30.06
CA LYS A 560 -12.47 36.31 -31.18
C LYS A 560 -13.66 36.57 -32.09
N PHE A 561 -14.51 35.57 -32.31
CA PHE A 561 -15.70 35.68 -33.15
C PHE A 561 -16.70 36.72 -32.62
N ARG A 562 -16.97 36.69 -31.30
CA ARG A 562 -17.86 37.67 -30.65
C ARG A 562 -17.23 39.06 -30.50
N ALA A 563 -15.91 39.18 -30.53
CA ALA A 563 -15.20 40.44 -30.51
C ALA A 563 -15.25 41.18 -31.88
N ASP A 564 -15.54 40.45 -32.97
CA ASP A 564 -15.66 41.04 -34.31
C ASP A 564 -17.12 41.50 -34.60
N PRO A 565 -17.37 42.80 -34.76
CA PRO A 565 -18.72 43.31 -34.98
C PRO A 565 -19.42 42.74 -36.22
N ARG A 566 -18.67 42.25 -37.21
CA ARG A 566 -19.22 41.63 -38.42
C ARG A 566 -20.02 40.37 -38.18
N PHE A 567 -19.71 39.66 -37.06
CA PHE A 567 -20.30 38.37 -36.73
C PHE A 567 -21.18 38.39 -35.46
N SER A 568 -21.41 39.57 -34.86
CA SER A 568 -22.07 39.72 -33.56
C SER A 568 -23.47 39.08 -33.48
N GLY A 569 -24.20 39.02 -34.57
CA GLY A 569 -25.55 38.44 -34.63
C GLY A 569 -25.63 37.03 -35.21
N LEU A 570 -24.49 36.42 -35.60
CA LEU A 570 -24.49 35.10 -36.23
C LEU A 570 -24.58 34.00 -35.17
N PRO A 571 -25.56 33.06 -35.24
CA PRO A 571 -25.68 31.96 -34.28
C PRO A 571 -24.50 30.99 -34.38
N VAL A 572 -23.90 30.69 -33.24
CA VAL A 572 -22.78 29.72 -33.12
C VAL A 572 -23.13 28.67 -32.08
N PHE A 573 -23.11 27.43 -32.49
CA PHE A 573 -23.38 26.26 -31.66
C PHE A 573 -22.11 25.44 -31.45
N ALA A 574 -21.80 25.16 -30.20
CA ALA A 574 -20.71 24.21 -29.89
C ALA A 574 -21.19 22.77 -30.07
N VAL A 575 -20.34 21.88 -30.59
CA VAL A 575 -20.61 20.46 -30.74
C VAL A 575 -19.45 19.70 -30.09
N THR A 576 -19.63 19.16 -28.91
CA THR A 576 -18.52 18.56 -28.12
C THR A 576 -18.89 17.22 -27.52
N ALA A 577 -17.89 16.34 -27.31
CA ALA A 577 -18.01 15.13 -26.49
C ALA A 577 -17.69 15.40 -25.01
N ASP A 578 -17.10 16.56 -24.69
CA ASP A 578 -16.62 16.86 -23.34
C ASP A 578 -17.62 17.74 -22.59
N THR A 579 -18.09 17.22 -21.46
CA THR A 579 -18.98 17.95 -20.55
C THR A 579 -18.24 18.85 -19.56
N GLU A 580 -16.91 18.75 -19.45
CA GLU A 580 -16.10 19.60 -18.55
C GLU A 580 -15.97 21.03 -19.06
N CYS A 581 -16.10 21.21 -20.34
CA CYS A 581 -16.04 22.53 -20.99
C CYS A 581 -17.11 23.53 -20.51
N PHE A 582 -18.24 23.06 -19.97
CA PHE A 582 -19.29 23.92 -19.41
C PHE A 582 -18.82 24.84 -18.25
N ASN A 583 -17.67 24.55 -17.64
CA ASN A 583 -17.09 25.37 -16.56
C ASN A 583 -16.39 26.65 -17.05
N ASP A 584 -16.08 26.74 -18.32
CA ASP A 584 -15.42 27.93 -18.87
C ASP A 584 -16.45 29.05 -19.12
N ALA A 585 -16.19 30.25 -18.59
CA ALA A 585 -17.09 31.40 -18.77
C ALA A 585 -17.34 31.73 -20.22
N ARG A 586 -16.42 31.39 -21.12
CA ARG A 586 -16.50 31.62 -22.58
C ARG A 586 -17.56 30.74 -23.24
N THR A 587 -17.98 29.68 -22.63
CA THR A 587 -19.06 28.82 -23.15
C THR A 587 -20.40 29.57 -23.28
N LYS A 588 -20.62 30.59 -22.44
CA LYS A 588 -21.79 31.45 -22.49
C LYS A 588 -21.85 32.34 -23.77
N LEU A 589 -20.77 32.40 -24.52
CA LEU A 589 -20.70 33.13 -25.80
C LEU A 589 -21.32 32.33 -26.96
N PHE A 590 -21.47 31.01 -26.81
CA PHE A 590 -22.22 30.18 -27.76
C PHE A 590 -23.73 30.35 -27.53
N ASN A 591 -24.49 30.15 -28.60
CA ASN A 591 -25.95 30.17 -28.52
C ASN A 591 -26.49 28.95 -27.76
N ASP A 592 -25.88 27.76 -27.98
CA ASP A 592 -26.13 26.53 -27.23
C ASP A 592 -24.96 25.55 -27.40
N ILE A 593 -24.93 24.50 -26.56
CA ILE A 593 -23.90 23.47 -26.61
C ILE A 593 -24.56 22.10 -26.84
N LEU A 594 -24.15 21.45 -27.92
CA LEU A 594 -24.67 20.17 -28.36
C LEU A 594 -23.67 19.04 -28.02
N LEU A 595 -24.12 18.05 -27.30
CA LEU A 595 -23.27 16.90 -26.96
C LEU A 595 -23.19 15.91 -28.13
N LYS A 596 -21.99 15.45 -28.45
CA LYS A 596 -21.76 14.32 -29.38
C LYS A 596 -22.19 13.00 -28.71
N PRO A 597 -22.82 12.04 -29.45
CA PRO A 597 -23.10 12.12 -30.88
C PRO A 597 -24.32 12.98 -31.19
N LEU A 598 -24.13 13.91 -32.12
CA LEU A 598 -25.24 14.71 -32.61
C LEU A 598 -26.21 13.85 -33.43
N THR A 599 -27.49 13.89 -33.08
CA THR A 599 -28.54 13.19 -33.82
C THR A 599 -29.28 14.15 -34.75
N TYR A 600 -29.89 13.60 -35.82
CA TYR A 600 -30.70 14.40 -36.73
C TYR A 600 -31.88 15.09 -36.02
N ALA A 601 -32.52 14.41 -35.04
CA ALA A 601 -33.61 14.98 -34.25
C ALA A 601 -33.13 16.23 -33.47
N LYS A 602 -31.96 16.12 -32.78
CA LYS A 602 -31.38 17.24 -32.00
C LYS A 602 -31.01 18.44 -32.88
N LEU A 603 -30.49 18.17 -34.10
CA LEU A 603 -30.22 19.24 -35.08
C LEU A 603 -31.51 19.99 -35.47
N MET A 604 -32.60 19.26 -35.66
CA MET A 604 -33.91 19.85 -35.99
C MET A 604 -34.48 20.66 -34.82
N GLU A 605 -34.29 20.24 -33.58
CA GLU A 605 -34.65 21.03 -32.38
C GLU A 605 -33.92 22.36 -32.33
N VAL A 606 -32.60 22.39 -32.62
CA VAL A 606 -31.79 23.61 -32.67
C VAL A 606 -32.35 24.59 -33.69
N PHE A 607 -32.62 24.10 -34.89
CA PHE A 607 -33.22 24.95 -35.92
C PHE A 607 -34.59 25.50 -35.51
N ALA A 608 -35.42 24.69 -34.87
CA ALA A 608 -36.72 25.12 -34.35
C ALA A 608 -36.60 26.19 -33.26
N GLY A 609 -35.65 26.01 -32.32
CA GLY A 609 -35.42 26.92 -31.19
C GLY A 609 -34.93 28.29 -31.61
N GLU A 610 -33.96 28.38 -32.52
CA GLU A 610 -33.44 29.68 -33.01
C GLU A 610 -34.43 30.44 -33.89
N MET A 611 -35.23 29.74 -34.67
CA MET A 611 -36.28 30.36 -35.47
C MET A 611 -37.43 30.97 -34.65
N CYS A 612 -37.59 30.55 -33.41
CA CYS A 612 -38.55 31.15 -32.48
C CYS A 612 -37.98 32.40 -31.77
N ARG A 613 -36.69 32.61 -31.81
CA ARG A 613 -36.00 33.75 -31.18
C ARG A 613 -35.77 34.94 -32.13
N GLY A 614 -35.86 34.75 -33.43
CA GLY A 614 -35.75 35.77 -34.48
C GLY A 614 -37.11 36.15 -35.04
#